data_06d1c26edbd2dc9374c2fa1474044d80
#
_entry.id   06d1c26edbd2dc9374c2fa1474044d80
#
_cell.length_a   1.000
_cell.length_b   1.000
_cell.length_c   1.000
_cell.angle_alpha   90.00
_cell.angle_beta   90.00
_cell.angle_gamma   90.00
#
_symmetry.space_group_name_H-M   'P 1'
#
loop_
_entity.id
_entity.type
_entity.pdbx_description
1 polymer ?
#
loop_
_entity_poly.entity_id
_entity_poly.type
_entity_poly.pdbx_seq_one_letter_code
_entity_poly.pdbx_strand_id
1 'polypeptide(L)'
;LLIPLLLAMKVSFVDKKIYEEVQGYEARSSRRILSGRRGFLCRGDKSSQCGIRKTNGRADAVFVFGAIKYDQQRMIDGINSKVKDAVLVGCSTDGEIVTDGYMEDSVSLMVLNSDEFSFSVGYGLNAHQDAQKTAQDAINMALGHLEGKSPSICFLFGDGTKANGVDLIEGAKTVLGKKFHIVGGLAGDGFKFEKTYQYCNDQVITNGGVSLLINGDITVATGVKHGWTSIGRERIVTKAQGNVVYGLDGESVSKIYEDYLGERADELPGVAFEFPFGIIDKNKQEYLRCPVGIDKELGTITFAGEVPVGAIVRMTTGTTIDAIKAAREASEHALSGLGQGVTPAAIFIFDCCARKKVFGRRTQKEIDAIQGVLGEKVPMIGFYTYGEIAPVVEGTGTGTIGTSAFHNLTDAIVVFGK
;
A
#
# COMPACT_ATOMS: atom_id res chain seq x y z
N LEU A 1 33.86 -15.74 16.65
CA LEU A 1 33.55 -15.94 15.24
C LEU A 1 32.04 -16.03 15.14
N LEU A 2 31.37 -14.88 15.00
CA LEU A 2 29.95 -14.79 14.64
C LEU A 2 29.85 -15.04 13.14
N ILE A 3 29.27 -16.17 12.76
CA ILE A 3 28.86 -16.46 11.39
C ILE A 3 27.67 -15.55 11.12
N PRO A 4 27.66 -14.72 10.08
CA PRO A 4 26.48 -13.95 9.75
C PRO A 4 25.37 -14.94 9.35
N LEU A 5 24.26 -14.91 10.08
CA LEU A 5 23.04 -15.64 9.77
C LEU A 5 22.58 -15.23 8.38
N LEU A 6 22.64 -16.15 7.44
CA LEU A 6 22.18 -15.93 6.07
C LEU A 6 20.64 -15.94 6.09
N LEU A 7 20.05 -14.76 5.99
CA LEU A 7 18.58 -14.62 5.86
C LEU A 7 18.12 -15.35 4.60
N ALA A 8 17.60 -16.55 4.74
CA ALA A 8 17.12 -17.35 3.63
C ALA A 8 15.68 -16.94 3.25
N MET A 9 15.51 -15.67 2.87
CA MET A 9 14.27 -15.21 2.26
C MET A 9 14.32 -15.50 0.76
N LYS A 10 13.51 -16.42 0.29
CA LYS A 10 13.34 -16.66 -1.15
C LYS A 10 12.06 -15.98 -1.59
N VAL A 11 12.20 -14.96 -2.43
CA VAL A 11 11.11 -14.20 -3.01
C VAL A 11 10.92 -14.61 -4.47
N SER A 12 9.68 -14.79 -4.87
CA SER A 12 9.35 -15.22 -6.22
C SER A 12 8.07 -14.55 -6.73
N PHE A 13 8.06 -14.20 -8.02
CA PHE A 13 6.95 -13.54 -8.69
C PHE A 13 6.14 -14.48 -9.56
N VAL A 14 4.85 -14.15 -9.73
CA VAL A 14 3.94 -14.84 -10.64
C VAL A 14 3.24 -13.81 -11.51
N ASP A 15 3.37 -13.96 -12.83
CA ASP A 15 2.91 -13.05 -13.87
C ASP A 15 1.40 -13.23 -14.21
N LYS A 16 0.83 -12.23 -14.91
CA LYS A 16 -0.48 -12.13 -15.57
C LYS A 16 -1.03 -13.45 -16.17
N LYS A 17 -0.15 -14.32 -16.66
CA LYS A 17 -0.50 -15.60 -17.28
C LYS A 17 -1.15 -16.62 -16.36
N ILE A 18 -0.95 -16.57 -15.05
CA ILE A 18 -1.57 -17.55 -14.13
C ILE A 18 -3.07 -17.40 -14.08
N TYR A 19 -3.56 -16.16 -14.09
CA TYR A 19 -4.99 -15.94 -14.09
C TYR A 19 -5.66 -16.40 -15.40
N GLU A 20 -5.05 -16.12 -16.55
CA GLU A 20 -5.55 -16.57 -17.85
C GLU A 20 -5.53 -18.10 -17.96
N GLU A 21 -4.56 -18.78 -17.34
CA GLU A 21 -4.51 -20.25 -17.26
C GLU A 21 -5.56 -20.82 -16.31
N VAL A 22 -5.85 -20.18 -15.17
CA VAL A 22 -6.91 -20.60 -14.21
C VAL A 22 -8.29 -20.44 -14.85
N GLN A 23 -8.55 -19.34 -15.54
CA GLN A 23 -9.83 -19.11 -16.26
C GLN A 23 -9.96 -20.01 -17.51
N GLY A 24 -8.89 -20.23 -18.26
CA GLY A 24 -8.88 -21.07 -19.45
C GLY A 24 -9.08 -22.57 -19.16
N TYR A 25 -8.78 -23.02 -17.95
CA TYR A 25 -8.98 -24.42 -17.52
C TYR A 25 -10.47 -24.75 -17.32
N GLU A 26 -11.27 -23.85 -16.75
CA GLU A 26 -12.69 -24.08 -16.55
C GLU A 26 -13.53 -24.02 -17.84
N ALA A 27 -13.17 -23.13 -18.77
CA ALA A 27 -13.83 -23.07 -20.07
C ALA A 27 -13.61 -24.31 -20.94
N ARG A 28 -12.54 -25.08 -20.70
CA ARG A 28 -12.22 -26.33 -21.41
C ARG A 28 -12.69 -27.59 -20.64
N SER A 29 -12.89 -27.52 -19.33
CA SER A 29 -13.32 -28.69 -18.54
C SER A 29 -14.80 -29.03 -18.72
N SER A 30 -15.63 -28.06 -19.13
CA SER A 30 -17.04 -28.33 -19.48
C SER A 30 -17.26 -29.10 -20.79
N ARG A 31 -16.19 -29.39 -21.54
CA ARG A 31 -16.29 -30.12 -22.85
C ARG A 31 -15.47 -31.38 -23.01
N ARG A 32 -14.71 -31.86 -22.00
CA ARG A 32 -14.03 -33.16 -22.06
C ARG A 32 -13.74 -33.74 -20.70
N ILE A 33 -14.63 -34.55 -20.21
CA ILE A 33 -14.28 -35.70 -19.37
C ILE A 33 -13.70 -36.72 -20.33
N LEU A 34 -12.37 -36.91 -20.30
CA LEU A 34 -11.64 -38.17 -20.52
C LEU A 34 -10.14 -37.91 -20.70
N SER A 35 -9.38 -38.59 -19.85
CA SER A 35 -7.98 -39.01 -20.02
C SER A 35 -6.84 -37.98 -19.95
N GLY A 36 -5.94 -38.22 -19.00
CA GLY A 36 -4.52 -37.98 -19.21
C GLY A 36 -3.86 -36.92 -18.32
N ARG A 37 -3.22 -37.39 -17.26
CA ARG A 37 -2.14 -36.71 -16.53
C ARG A 37 -1.20 -36.00 -17.48
N ARG A 38 -1.16 -34.66 -17.49
CA ARG A 38 0.05 -33.92 -17.88
C ARG A 38 0.11 -32.61 -17.08
N GLY A 39 1.25 -32.46 -16.42
CA GLY A 39 1.56 -31.28 -15.62
C GLY A 39 1.55 -29.97 -16.42
N PHE A 40 1.20 -28.90 -15.76
CA PHE A 40 1.25 -27.54 -16.29
C PHE A 40 2.69 -27.19 -16.69
N LEU A 41 2.94 -27.07 -17.98
CA LEU A 41 4.16 -26.53 -18.55
C LEU A 41 3.89 -25.07 -18.93
N CYS A 42 4.49 -24.14 -18.21
CA CYS A 42 4.61 -22.75 -18.66
C CYS A 42 5.42 -22.75 -19.99
N ARG A 43 4.77 -22.49 -21.12
CA ARG A 43 5.44 -22.15 -22.37
C ARG A 43 5.43 -20.64 -22.52
N GLY A 44 6.59 -20.05 -22.39
CA GLY A 44 6.84 -18.66 -22.75
C GLY A 44 8.15 -18.20 -22.15
N ASP A 45 9.05 -17.89 -23.03
CA ASP A 45 10.34 -17.22 -22.93
C ASP A 45 11.13 -17.24 -21.60
N LYS A 46 12.44 -17.28 -21.69
CA LYS A 46 13.44 -17.66 -20.66
C LYS A 46 13.48 -16.80 -19.37
N SER A 47 12.57 -15.85 -19.16
CA SER A 47 12.53 -14.94 -17.99
C SER A 47 11.46 -15.24 -16.93
N SER A 48 10.43 -16.02 -17.25
CA SER A 48 9.31 -16.30 -16.33
C SER A 48 9.39 -17.69 -15.71
N GLN A 49 10.38 -17.94 -14.86
CA GLN A 49 10.32 -19.10 -13.98
C GLN A 49 9.32 -18.85 -12.86
N CYS A 50 8.25 -19.64 -12.81
CA CYS A 50 7.22 -19.62 -11.77
C CYS A 50 7.86 -19.55 -10.38
N GLY A 51 7.44 -18.56 -9.59
CA GLY A 51 8.03 -18.26 -8.29
C GLY A 51 8.08 -19.42 -7.31
N ILE A 52 7.05 -20.26 -7.31
CA ILE A 52 6.96 -21.45 -6.45
C ILE A 52 8.12 -22.43 -6.70
N ARG A 53 8.68 -22.48 -7.91
CA ARG A 53 9.87 -23.31 -8.19
C ARG A 53 11.14 -22.78 -7.53
N LYS A 54 11.23 -21.47 -7.27
CA LYS A 54 12.40 -20.86 -6.60
C LYS A 54 12.42 -21.10 -5.09
N THR A 55 11.28 -21.43 -4.47
CA THR A 55 11.16 -21.73 -3.03
C THR A 55 11.25 -23.23 -2.71
N ASN A 56 11.69 -24.06 -3.64
CA ASN A 56 11.66 -25.53 -3.52
C ASN A 56 10.27 -26.11 -3.24
N GLY A 57 9.21 -25.42 -3.69
CA GLY A 57 7.82 -25.85 -3.52
C GLY A 57 7.19 -25.51 -2.17
N ARG A 58 7.89 -24.83 -1.25
CA ARG A 58 7.36 -24.38 0.04
C ARG A 58 7.04 -22.90 -0.01
N ALA A 59 5.91 -22.50 0.56
CA ALA A 59 5.50 -21.14 0.80
C ALA A 59 5.04 -21.03 2.25
N ASP A 60 5.47 -20.00 2.98
CA ASP A 60 5.04 -19.73 4.35
C ASP A 60 4.08 -18.54 4.40
N ALA A 61 4.31 -17.54 3.54
CA ALA A 61 3.39 -16.41 3.37
C ALA A 61 3.32 -15.98 1.90
N VAL A 62 2.17 -15.44 1.51
CA VAL A 62 1.91 -14.91 0.16
C VAL A 62 1.24 -13.55 0.26
N PHE A 63 1.85 -12.54 -0.34
CA PHE A 63 1.20 -11.26 -0.62
C PHE A 63 0.55 -11.32 -2.00
N VAL A 64 -0.70 -10.84 -2.09
CA VAL A 64 -1.48 -10.82 -3.33
C VAL A 64 -2.04 -9.43 -3.55
N PHE A 65 -1.68 -8.80 -4.66
CA PHE A 65 -2.27 -7.54 -5.09
C PHE A 65 -2.88 -7.72 -6.49
N GLY A 66 -4.16 -7.38 -6.64
CA GLY A 66 -4.86 -7.71 -7.88
C GLY A 66 -5.90 -6.69 -8.30
N ALA A 67 -6.01 -6.50 -9.61
CA ALA A 67 -6.99 -5.61 -10.21
C ALA A 67 -8.43 -6.12 -9.98
N ILE A 68 -9.38 -5.18 -9.78
CA ILE A 68 -10.79 -5.52 -9.49
C ILE A 68 -11.54 -6.16 -10.66
N LYS A 69 -10.99 -6.12 -11.87
CA LYS A 69 -11.66 -6.70 -13.05
C LYS A 69 -11.77 -8.24 -12.99
N TYR A 70 -10.99 -8.88 -12.13
CA TYR A 70 -11.01 -10.32 -11.96
C TYR A 70 -12.12 -10.75 -10.99
N ASP A 71 -12.58 -11.99 -11.12
CA ASP A 71 -13.37 -12.64 -10.07
C ASP A 71 -12.44 -12.89 -8.87
N GLN A 72 -12.65 -12.13 -7.81
CA GLN A 72 -11.74 -12.08 -6.68
C GLN A 72 -11.67 -13.42 -5.94
N GLN A 73 -12.82 -14.08 -5.73
CA GLN A 73 -12.84 -15.37 -5.04
C GLN A 73 -12.15 -16.46 -5.85
N ARG A 74 -12.43 -16.55 -7.15
CA ARG A 74 -11.77 -17.52 -8.02
C ARG A 74 -10.27 -17.29 -8.13
N MET A 75 -9.84 -16.04 -8.12
CA MET A 75 -8.42 -15.68 -8.10
C MET A 75 -7.77 -16.23 -6.83
N ILE A 76 -8.33 -15.99 -5.66
CA ILE A 76 -7.81 -16.45 -4.37
C ILE A 76 -7.84 -17.98 -4.28
N ASP A 77 -8.92 -18.64 -4.70
CA ASP A 77 -9.04 -20.10 -4.74
C ASP A 77 -7.94 -20.71 -5.64
N GLY A 78 -7.72 -20.09 -6.81
CA GLY A 78 -6.69 -20.50 -7.75
C GLY A 78 -5.28 -20.41 -7.15
N ILE A 79 -4.96 -19.32 -6.47
CA ILE A 79 -3.67 -19.11 -5.79
C ILE A 79 -3.50 -20.14 -4.67
N ASN A 80 -4.48 -20.28 -3.77
CA ASN A 80 -4.44 -21.22 -2.65
C ASN A 80 -4.26 -22.67 -3.10
N SER A 81 -4.78 -23.03 -4.28
CA SER A 81 -4.55 -24.36 -4.87
C SER A 81 -3.08 -24.66 -5.15
N LYS A 82 -2.23 -23.63 -5.24
CA LYS A 82 -0.80 -23.72 -5.57
C LYS A 82 0.13 -23.50 -4.39
N VAL A 83 -0.29 -22.69 -3.42
CA VAL A 83 0.54 -22.28 -2.27
C VAL A 83 0.02 -22.92 -0.97
N LYS A 84 -0.31 -24.19 -1.02
CA LYS A 84 -0.87 -24.95 0.11
C LYS A 84 -0.13 -24.61 1.41
N ASP A 85 -0.91 -24.44 2.49
CA ASP A 85 -0.45 -24.21 3.87
C ASP A 85 0.23 -22.83 4.12
N ALA A 86 0.37 -21.99 3.10
CA ALA A 86 0.87 -20.62 3.29
C ALA A 86 -0.24 -19.70 3.81
N VAL A 87 0.10 -18.76 4.68
CA VAL A 87 -0.81 -17.65 4.97
C VAL A 87 -0.86 -16.68 3.79
N LEU A 88 -2.07 -16.21 3.45
CA LEU A 88 -2.26 -15.30 2.33
C LEU A 88 -2.87 -13.99 2.82
N VAL A 89 -2.28 -12.87 2.37
CA VAL A 89 -2.76 -11.51 2.66
C VAL A 89 -2.67 -10.64 1.42
N GLY A 90 -3.55 -9.66 1.32
CA GLY A 90 -3.48 -8.66 0.26
C GLY A 90 -4.77 -7.91 0.04
N CYS A 91 -4.88 -7.25 -1.10
CA CYS A 91 -6.05 -6.46 -1.44
C CYS A 91 -6.18 -6.19 -2.94
N SER A 92 -7.33 -5.64 -3.33
CA SER A 92 -7.53 -5.05 -4.65
C SER A 92 -6.79 -3.71 -4.78
N THR A 93 -6.50 -3.29 -6.00
CA THR A 93 -5.52 -2.25 -6.27
C THR A 93 -5.97 -1.25 -7.33
N ASP A 94 -5.16 -0.21 -7.47
CA ASP A 94 -5.25 0.77 -8.55
C ASP A 94 -4.08 0.65 -9.56
N GLY A 95 -3.48 -0.53 -9.59
CA GLY A 95 -2.32 -0.92 -10.37
C GLY A 95 -1.26 -1.56 -9.49
N GLU A 96 -0.51 -2.49 -10.05
CA GLU A 96 0.45 -3.33 -9.35
C GLU A 96 1.88 -2.87 -9.64
N ILE A 97 2.76 -3.02 -8.64
CA ILE A 97 4.19 -2.72 -8.73
C ILE A 97 4.94 -4.03 -8.49
N VAL A 98 5.85 -4.37 -9.38
CA VAL A 98 6.69 -5.57 -9.31
C VAL A 98 8.11 -5.27 -9.74
N THR A 99 9.03 -6.21 -9.57
CA THR A 99 10.45 -6.06 -9.96
C THR A 99 10.61 -5.66 -11.43
N ASP A 100 9.72 -6.11 -12.31
CA ASP A 100 9.79 -5.79 -13.75
C ASP A 100 9.15 -4.42 -14.08
N GLY A 101 8.60 -3.72 -13.09
CA GLY A 101 8.04 -2.38 -13.24
C GLY A 101 6.58 -2.25 -12.81
N TYR A 102 5.92 -1.23 -13.33
CA TYR A 102 4.52 -0.95 -13.13
C TYR A 102 3.62 -1.77 -14.08
N MET A 103 2.52 -2.26 -13.56
CA MET A 103 1.53 -3.04 -14.30
C MET A 103 0.11 -2.54 -14.02
N GLU A 104 -0.76 -2.65 -15.01
CA GLU A 104 -2.20 -2.42 -14.86
C GLU A 104 -2.98 -3.69 -15.17
N ASP A 105 -4.18 -3.77 -14.59
CA ASP A 105 -5.07 -4.87 -14.91
C ASP A 105 -4.43 -6.25 -14.69
N SER A 106 -3.66 -6.40 -13.64
CA SER A 106 -2.86 -7.60 -13.39
C SER A 106 -3.09 -8.19 -12.00
N VAL A 107 -2.41 -9.27 -11.70
CA VAL A 107 -2.31 -9.86 -10.37
C VAL A 107 -0.83 -10.07 -10.08
N SER A 108 -0.35 -9.49 -9.00
CA SER A 108 1.02 -9.65 -8.53
C SER A 108 1.07 -10.51 -7.26
N LEU A 109 2.11 -11.32 -7.15
CA LEU A 109 2.31 -12.21 -6.03
C LEU A 109 3.75 -12.11 -5.55
N MET A 110 3.94 -12.06 -4.22
CA MET A 110 5.24 -12.30 -3.59
C MET A 110 5.09 -13.46 -2.62
N VAL A 111 5.89 -14.49 -2.83
CA VAL A 111 5.94 -15.67 -1.97
C VAL A 111 7.15 -15.55 -1.05
N LEU A 112 6.91 -15.65 0.25
CA LEU A 112 7.93 -15.67 1.26
C LEU A 112 8.10 -17.10 1.79
N ASN A 113 9.37 -17.49 1.99
CA ASN A 113 9.73 -18.74 2.63
C ASN A 113 10.87 -18.47 3.62
N SER A 114 10.70 -18.89 4.86
CA SER A 114 11.70 -18.73 5.90
C SER A 114 11.55 -19.78 6.98
N ASP A 115 12.66 -20.30 7.47
CA ASP A 115 12.69 -21.18 8.64
C ASP A 115 12.82 -20.38 9.97
N GLU A 116 13.04 -19.06 9.89
CA GLU A 116 13.30 -18.17 11.03
C GLU A 116 12.09 -17.31 11.39
N PHE A 117 11.18 -17.08 10.42
CA PHE A 117 10.01 -16.24 10.61
C PHE A 117 8.74 -17.06 10.79
N SER A 118 7.86 -16.56 11.64
CA SER A 118 6.47 -17.03 11.74
C SER A 118 5.53 -15.95 11.19
N PHE A 119 4.53 -16.38 10.45
CA PHE A 119 3.57 -15.50 9.80
C PHE A 119 2.17 -15.81 10.31
N SER A 120 1.37 -14.80 10.56
CA SER A 120 -0.02 -14.97 10.92
C SER A 120 -0.88 -13.87 10.30
N VAL A 121 -2.12 -14.23 9.97
CA VAL A 121 -3.07 -13.30 9.36
C VAL A 121 -4.36 -13.25 10.14
N GLY A 122 -5.05 -12.13 10.05
CA GLY A 122 -6.36 -11.95 10.63
C GLY A 122 -7.14 -10.86 9.89
N TYR A 123 -8.44 -10.81 10.13
CA TYR A 123 -9.32 -9.82 9.53
C TYR A 123 -10.34 -9.27 10.52
N GLY A 124 -10.83 -8.08 10.24
CA GLY A 124 -11.95 -7.44 10.91
C GLY A 124 -12.96 -6.93 9.88
N LEU A 125 -14.19 -6.79 10.29
CA LEU A 125 -15.32 -6.42 9.45
C LEU A 125 -15.95 -5.11 9.90
N ASN A 126 -16.83 -4.55 9.05
CA ASN A 126 -17.62 -3.35 9.34
C ASN A 126 -16.81 -2.05 9.49
N ALA A 127 -15.78 -1.89 8.67
CA ALA A 127 -14.90 -0.72 8.69
C ALA A 127 -15.62 0.63 8.54
N HIS A 128 -16.79 0.65 7.87
CA HIS A 128 -17.62 1.86 7.74
C HIS A 128 -18.27 2.30 9.05
N GLN A 129 -18.46 1.38 10.01
CA GLN A 129 -19.05 1.66 11.32
C GLN A 129 -17.98 2.02 12.34
N ASP A 130 -16.90 1.24 12.37
CA ASP A 130 -15.80 1.39 13.33
C ASP A 130 -14.50 0.82 12.74
N ALA A 131 -13.72 1.69 12.10
CA ALA A 131 -12.45 1.31 11.50
C ALA A 131 -11.39 0.96 12.57
N GLN A 132 -11.45 1.59 13.77
CA GLN A 132 -10.55 1.26 14.86
C GLN A 132 -10.78 -0.17 15.34
N LYS A 133 -12.04 -0.53 15.59
CA LYS A 133 -12.38 -1.90 15.99
C LYS A 133 -12.05 -2.91 14.90
N THR A 134 -12.27 -2.58 13.63
CA THR A 134 -11.91 -3.42 12.49
C THR A 134 -10.43 -3.79 12.51
N ALA A 135 -9.53 -2.81 12.73
CA ALA A 135 -8.10 -3.06 12.84
C ALA A 135 -7.75 -3.87 14.09
N GLN A 136 -8.37 -3.56 15.24
CA GLN A 136 -8.17 -4.31 16.48
C GLN A 136 -8.56 -5.79 16.31
N ASP A 137 -9.71 -6.07 15.71
CA ASP A 137 -10.19 -7.43 15.49
C ASP A 137 -9.24 -8.20 14.53
N ALA A 138 -8.80 -7.56 13.43
CA ALA A 138 -7.84 -8.15 12.49
C ALA A 138 -6.52 -8.52 13.19
N ILE A 139 -5.96 -7.61 13.98
CA ILE A 139 -4.69 -7.82 14.67
C ILE A 139 -4.82 -8.84 15.80
N ASN A 140 -5.88 -8.77 16.60
CA ASN A 140 -6.11 -9.73 17.68
C ASN A 140 -6.28 -11.17 17.15
N MET A 141 -6.99 -11.35 16.01
CA MET A 141 -7.07 -12.65 15.34
C MET A 141 -5.68 -13.14 14.92
N ALA A 142 -4.88 -12.29 14.28
CA ALA A 142 -3.52 -12.64 13.87
C ALA A 142 -2.62 -12.98 15.08
N LEU A 143 -2.68 -12.20 16.18
CA LEU A 143 -1.95 -12.46 17.42
C LEU A 143 -2.33 -13.83 18.02
N GLY A 144 -3.61 -14.21 17.97
CA GLY A 144 -4.08 -15.52 18.43
C GLY A 144 -3.41 -16.69 17.72
N HIS A 145 -3.00 -16.51 16.47
CA HIS A 145 -2.33 -17.54 15.67
C HIS A 145 -0.79 -17.54 15.84
N LEU A 146 -0.20 -16.53 16.49
CA LEU A 146 1.25 -16.48 16.76
C LEU A 146 1.69 -17.29 17.99
N GLU A 147 0.76 -17.96 18.68
CA GLU A 147 1.06 -18.85 19.81
C GLU A 147 1.93 -18.20 20.92
N GLY A 148 1.65 -16.92 21.20
CA GLY A 148 2.39 -16.16 22.23
C GLY A 148 3.71 -15.53 21.78
N LYS A 149 4.10 -15.68 20.51
CA LYS A 149 5.27 -14.97 19.96
C LYS A 149 4.95 -13.50 19.74
N SER A 150 5.93 -12.63 19.97
CA SER A 150 5.78 -11.19 19.73
C SER A 150 6.06 -10.86 18.26
N PRO A 151 5.17 -10.14 17.56
CA PRO A 151 5.43 -9.71 16.19
C PRO A 151 6.52 -8.63 16.14
N SER A 152 7.20 -8.54 15.00
CA SER A 152 8.23 -7.53 14.71
C SER A 152 7.70 -6.44 13.76
N ILE A 153 6.75 -6.78 12.88
CA ILE A 153 6.12 -5.85 11.92
C ILE A 153 4.68 -6.29 11.65
N CYS A 154 3.83 -5.30 11.35
CA CYS A 154 2.45 -5.48 10.90
C CYS A 154 2.26 -4.88 9.52
N PHE A 155 1.78 -5.68 8.56
CA PHE A 155 1.16 -5.20 7.33
C PHE A 155 -0.33 -5.08 7.55
N LEU A 156 -0.92 -3.93 7.19
CA LEU A 156 -2.33 -3.62 7.38
C LEU A 156 -2.93 -3.10 6.09
N PHE A 157 -3.96 -3.79 5.58
CA PHE A 157 -4.70 -3.38 4.39
C PHE A 157 -6.16 -3.18 4.73
N GLY A 158 -6.68 -1.97 4.50
CA GLY A 158 -8.07 -1.60 4.79
C GLY A 158 -8.90 -1.38 3.54
N ASP A 159 -10.22 -1.34 3.70
CA ASP A 159 -11.14 -0.95 2.63
C ASP A 159 -10.93 0.51 2.25
N GLY A 160 -10.62 0.79 0.97
CA GLY A 160 -10.30 2.13 0.51
C GLY A 160 -11.50 3.04 0.28
N THR A 161 -12.72 2.48 0.30
CA THR A 161 -13.96 3.23 0.08
C THR A 161 -14.80 3.38 1.36
N LYS A 162 -14.56 2.55 2.37
CA LYS A 162 -15.38 2.47 3.59
C LYS A 162 -14.62 2.76 4.88
N ALA A 163 -13.30 2.50 4.93
CA ALA A 163 -12.52 2.71 6.13
C ALA A 163 -11.98 4.14 6.20
N ASN A 164 -12.02 4.73 7.40
CA ASN A 164 -11.19 5.89 7.71
C ASN A 164 -9.76 5.37 8.02
N GLY A 165 -8.79 5.73 7.19
CA GLY A 165 -7.41 5.25 7.33
C GLY A 165 -6.73 5.72 8.62
N VAL A 166 -7.07 6.89 9.14
CA VAL A 166 -6.55 7.40 10.42
C VAL A 166 -7.05 6.53 11.58
N ASP A 167 -8.37 6.25 11.61
CA ASP A 167 -8.97 5.40 12.63
C ASP A 167 -8.45 3.97 12.57
N LEU A 168 -8.24 3.43 11.36
CA LEU A 168 -7.68 2.09 11.18
C LEU A 168 -6.31 1.97 11.85
N ILE A 169 -5.43 2.97 11.66
CA ILE A 169 -4.10 3.00 12.29
C ILE A 169 -4.20 3.20 13.80
N GLU A 170 -5.06 4.08 14.28
CA GLU A 170 -5.23 4.28 15.72
C GLU A 170 -5.74 3.00 16.41
N GLY A 171 -6.65 2.24 15.76
CA GLY A 171 -7.05 0.93 16.22
C GLY A 171 -5.87 -0.05 16.31
N ALA A 172 -5.04 -0.10 15.29
CA ALA A 172 -3.84 -0.94 15.26
C ALA A 172 -2.84 -0.58 16.38
N LYS A 173 -2.59 0.71 16.59
CA LYS A 173 -1.71 1.21 17.68
C LYS A 173 -2.22 0.89 19.06
N THR A 174 -3.55 0.80 19.25
CA THR A 174 -4.15 0.42 20.52
C THR A 174 -3.75 -1.00 20.93
N VAL A 175 -3.62 -1.91 19.97
CA VAL A 175 -3.25 -3.31 20.21
C VAL A 175 -1.73 -3.50 20.24
N LEU A 176 -1.03 -2.96 19.25
CA LEU A 176 0.41 -3.22 19.03
C LEU A 176 1.33 -2.23 19.75
N GLY A 177 0.80 -1.09 20.17
CA GLY A 177 1.56 0.01 20.75
C GLY A 177 1.90 1.11 19.76
N LYS A 178 2.05 2.35 20.27
CA LYS A 178 2.19 3.57 19.44
C LYS A 178 3.44 3.60 18.54
N LYS A 179 4.51 2.93 18.95
CA LYS A 179 5.79 2.89 18.23
C LYS A 179 6.00 1.61 17.43
N PHE A 180 4.97 0.77 17.33
CA PHE A 180 5.05 -0.45 16.56
C PHE A 180 5.11 -0.15 15.06
N HIS A 181 5.88 -0.94 14.32
CA HIS A 181 6.07 -0.78 12.89
C HIS A 181 4.85 -1.31 12.13
N ILE A 182 3.97 -0.42 11.69
CA ILE A 182 2.77 -0.75 10.93
C ILE A 182 2.91 -0.13 9.55
N VAL A 183 2.78 -0.94 8.51
CA VAL A 183 2.94 -0.56 7.10
C VAL A 183 1.81 -1.13 6.26
N GLY A 184 1.57 -0.56 5.09
CA GLY A 184 0.53 -1.05 4.18
C GLY A 184 -0.23 0.08 3.50
N GLY A 185 -1.54 -0.09 3.33
CA GLY A 185 -2.36 0.92 2.69
C GLY A 185 -3.82 0.51 2.50
N LEU A 186 -4.62 1.42 1.99
CA LEU A 186 -6.01 1.14 1.67
C LEU A 186 -6.13 0.56 0.26
N ALA A 187 -6.98 -0.45 0.12
CA ALA A 187 -7.27 -1.09 -1.16
C ALA A 187 -7.80 -0.09 -2.20
N GLY A 188 -7.49 -0.33 -3.47
CA GLY A 188 -7.99 0.45 -4.61
C GLY A 188 -8.97 -0.34 -5.47
N ASP A 189 -9.65 0.34 -6.40
CA ASP A 189 -10.61 -0.26 -7.32
C ASP A 189 -10.58 0.32 -8.74
N GLY A 190 -9.42 0.77 -9.21
CA GLY A 190 -9.23 1.36 -10.53
C GLY A 190 -9.83 2.76 -10.65
N PHE A 191 -9.77 3.56 -9.59
CA PHE A 191 -10.33 4.92 -9.50
C PHE A 191 -11.87 5.00 -9.60
N LYS A 192 -12.59 3.91 -9.33
CA LYS A 192 -14.06 3.92 -9.36
C LYS A 192 -14.67 4.41 -8.05
N PHE A 193 -13.97 4.22 -6.93
CA PHE A 193 -14.43 4.55 -5.57
C PHE A 193 -15.77 3.90 -5.21
N GLU A 194 -15.99 2.68 -5.70
CA GLU A 194 -17.24 1.93 -5.52
C GLU A 194 -17.09 0.79 -4.53
N LYS A 195 -16.08 -0.09 -4.76
CA LYS A 195 -15.91 -1.31 -3.98
C LYS A 195 -14.50 -1.84 -4.04
N THR A 196 -13.91 -2.04 -2.87
CA THR A 196 -12.60 -2.66 -2.72
C THR A 196 -12.68 -4.02 -2.02
N TYR A 197 -11.62 -4.81 -2.15
CA TYR A 197 -11.53 -6.16 -1.59
C TYR A 197 -10.25 -6.32 -0.79
N GLN A 198 -10.34 -7.06 0.32
CA GLN A 198 -9.21 -7.46 1.14
C GLN A 198 -9.16 -8.99 1.19
N TYR A 199 -7.96 -9.58 1.22
CA TYR A 199 -7.77 -11.03 1.17
C TYR A 199 -7.10 -11.51 2.45
N CYS A 200 -7.68 -12.52 3.09
CA CYS A 200 -7.14 -13.20 4.26
C CYS A 200 -7.33 -14.71 4.09
N ASN A 201 -6.28 -15.43 3.78
CA ASN A 201 -6.31 -16.86 3.45
C ASN A 201 -7.29 -17.16 2.29
N ASP A 202 -8.37 -17.87 2.54
CA ASP A 202 -9.43 -18.20 1.59
C ASP A 202 -10.58 -17.18 1.55
N GLN A 203 -10.53 -16.16 2.43
CA GLN A 203 -11.59 -15.18 2.56
C GLN A 203 -11.33 -13.96 1.66
N VAL A 204 -12.35 -13.59 0.88
CA VAL A 204 -12.42 -12.32 0.16
C VAL A 204 -13.41 -11.42 0.87
N ILE A 205 -12.89 -10.34 1.44
CA ILE A 205 -13.60 -9.46 2.36
C ILE A 205 -13.87 -8.12 1.66
N THR A 206 -14.99 -7.51 1.99
CA THR A 206 -15.31 -6.11 1.64
C THR A 206 -15.72 -5.38 2.90
N ASN A 207 -15.56 -4.06 2.93
CA ASN A 207 -15.88 -3.26 4.10
C ASN A 207 -15.20 -3.79 5.38
N GLY A 208 -13.90 -4.05 5.26
CA GLY A 208 -13.11 -4.65 6.33
C GLY A 208 -11.65 -4.20 6.31
N GLY A 209 -10.85 -4.89 7.08
CA GLY A 209 -9.40 -4.77 7.11
C GLY A 209 -8.75 -6.12 7.36
N VAL A 210 -7.56 -6.31 6.82
CA VAL A 210 -6.76 -7.52 7.02
C VAL A 210 -5.37 -7.15 7.52
N SER A 211 -4.80 -7.98 8.37
CA SER A 211 -3.45 -7.82 8.87
C SER A 211 -2.60 -9.06 8.66
N LEU A 212 -1.33 -8.86 8.36
CA LEU A 212 -0.29 -9.88 8.46
C LEU A 212 0.70 -9.45 9.54
N LEU A 213 0.96 -10.32 10.50
CA LEU A 213 2.01 -10.16 11.50
C LEU A 213 3.18 -11.09 11.16
N ILE A 214 4.39 -10.54 11.20
CA ILE A 214 5.63 -11.32 11.06
C ILE A 214 6.34 -11.29 12.41
N ASN A 215 6.68 -12.47 12.93
CA ASN A 215 7.53 -12.66 14.10
C ASN A 215 8.88 -13.17 13.64
N GLY A 216 9.96 -12.67 14.25
CA GLY A 216 11.34 -13.06 13.98
C GLY A 216 12.28 -11.86 14.08
N ASP A 217 13.58 -12.13 14.05
CA ASP A 217 14.60 -11.08 14.03
C ASP A 217 14.80 -10.57 12.58
N ILE A 218 13.93 -9.66 12.18
CA ILE A 218 13.91 -9.09 10.84
C ILE A 218 14.44 -7.65 10.85
N THR A 219 15.43 -7.37 10.02
CA THR A 219 15.87 -6.00 9.78
C THR A 219 14.90 -5.33 8.79
N VAL A 220 14.22 -4.27 9.24
CA VAL A 220 13.26 -3.52 8.44
C VAL A 220 13.62 -2.05 8.47
N ALA A 221 13.58 -1.41 7.31
CA ALA A 221 13.68 0.04 7.19
C ALA A 221 12.58 0.58 6.30
N THR A 222 12.17 1.82 6.56
CA THR A 222 11.09 2.47 5.82
C THR A 222 11.50 3.88 5.41
N GLY A 223 11.19 4.25 4.19
CA GLY A 223 11.29 5.62 3.69
C GLY A 223 9.95 6.10 3.17
N VAL A 224 9.59 7.35 3.49
CA VAL A 224 8.32 7.96 3.09
C VAL A 224 8.56 9.38 2.60
N LYS A 225 8.11 9.72 1.41
CA LYS A 225 8.22 11.08 0.84
C LYS A 225 7.06 11.36 -0.13
N HIS A 226 6.70 12.62 -0.26
CA HIS A 226 5.65 13.04 -1.21
C HIS A 226 6.16 13.83 -2.41
N GLY A 227 7.02 14.81 -2.23
CA GLY A 227 7.57 15.65 -3.31
C GLY A 227 6.76 16.92 -3.60
N TRP A 228 5.67 17.18 -2.89
CA TRP A 228 4.91 18.44 -3.00
C TRP A 228 5.51 19.50 -2.09
N THR A 229 5.49 20.75 -2.56
CA THR A 229 6.00 21.92 -1.82
C THR A 229 4.85 22.86 -1.49
N SER A 230 4.83 23.37 -0.27
CA SER A 230 3.85 24.34 0.18
C SER A 230 3.97 25.66 -0.59
N ILE A 231 2.81 26.20 -1.03
CA ILE A 231 2.66 27.46 -1.72
C ILE A 231 1.60 28.33 -1.03
N GLY A 232 1.70 29.63 -1.20
CA GLY A 232 0.75 30.57 -0.61
C GLY A 232 0.86 30.70 0.92
N ARG A 233 -0.18 31.29 1.51
CA ARG A 233 -0.23 31.56 2.94
C ARG A 233 -0.82 30.40 3.73
N GLU A 234 -0.52 30.35 5.02
CA GLU A 234 -1.23 29.52 5.97
C GLU A 234 -2.70 29.95 6.09
N ARG A 235 -3.58 28.97 6.23
CA ARG A 235 -5.01 29.16 6.47
C ARG A 235 -5.46 28.24 7.59
N ILE A 236 -6.50 28.66 8.31
CA ILE A 236 -7.09 27.87 9.39
C ILE A 236 -8.36 27.20 8.90
N VAL A 237 -8.51 25.90 9.14
CA VAL A 237 -9.75 25.17 8.89
C VAL A 237 -10.80 25.66 9.88
N THR A 238 -11.77 26.43 9.39
CA THR A 238 -12.82 27.03 10.24
C THR A 238 -14.08 26.16 10.31
N LYS A 239 -14.31 25.31 9.32
CA LYS A 239 -15.45 24.39 9.32
C LYS A 239 -15.12 23.12 8.55
N ALA A 240 -15.21 21.97 9.21
CA ALA A 240 -15.05 20.64 8.63
C ALA A 240 -15.90 19.61 9.39
N GLN A 241 -16.20 18.50 8.74
CA GLN A 241 -16.83 17.32 9.34
C GLN A 241 -16.15 16.07 8.79
N GLY A 242 -15.33 15.41 9.62
CA GLY A 242 -14.49 14.30 9.18
C GLY A 242 -13.54 14.74 8.06
N ASN A 243 -13.67 14.15 6.89
CA ASN A 243 -12.86 14.45 5.71
C ASN A 243 -13.47 15.46 4.74
N VAL A 244 -14.65 16.04 5.09
CA VAL A 244 -15.29 17.09 4.29
C VAL A 244 -14.98 18.45 4.88
N VAL A 245 -14.29 19.30 4.13
CA VAL A 245 -13.98 20.67 4.49
C VAL A 245 -14.97 21.62 3.83
N TYR A 246 -15.53 22.52 4.63
CA TYR A 246 -16.48 23.56 4.18
C TYR A 246 -15.81 24.92 4.05
N GLY A 247 -14.90 25.26 4.95
CA GLY A 247 -14.34 26.60 4.99
C GLY A 247 -12.95 26.71 5.61
N LEU A 248 -12.19 27.65 5.07
CA LEU A 248 -10.88 28.09 5.55
C LEU A 248 -10.95 29.60 5.80
N ASP A 249 -10.47 30.08 6.95
CA ASP A 249 -10.50 31.49 7.34
C ASP A 249 -11.91 32.13 7.22
N GLY A 250 -12.98 31.33 7.28
CA GLY A 250 -14.37 31.79 7.10
C GLY A 250 -14.85 31.84 5.64
N GLU A 251 -14.01 31.55 4.66
CA GLU A 251 -14.36 31.48 3.24
C GLU A 251 -14.62 30.03 2.79
N SER A 252 -15.44 29.86 1.74
CA SER A 252 -15.67 28.54 1.13
C SER A 252 -14.38 27.93 0.58
N VAL A 253 -14.12 26.67 0.92
CA VAL A 253 -12.91 25.97 0.46
C VAL A 253 -12.89 25.76 -1.05
N SER A 254 -14.04 25.53 -1.69
CA SER A 254 -14.09 25.38 -3.16
C SER A 254 -13.72 26.68 -3.88
N LYS A 255 -14.19 27.81 -3.35
CA LYS A 255 -13.83 29.12 -3.90
C LYS A 255 -12.32 29.41 -3.77
N ILE A 256 -11.73 29.05 -2.63
CA ILE A 256 -10.28 29.18 -2.45
C ILE A 256 -9.52 28.36 -3.48
N TYR A 257 -9.97 27.13 -3.79
CA TYR A 257 -9.36 26.32 -4.86
C TYR A 257 -9.54 26.95 -6.23
N GLU A 258 -10.73 27.45 -6.54
CA GLU A 258 -11.01 28.15 -7.82
C GLU A 258 -10.11 29.39 -7.97
N ASP A 259 -9.95 30.17 -6.93
CA ASP A 259 -9.06 31.37 -6.95
C ASP A 259 -7.59 30.99 -7.17
N TYR A 260 -7.11 29.84 -6.61
CA TYR A 260 -5.74 29.36 -6.84
C TYR A 260 -5.54 28.79 -8.25
N LEU A 261 -6.52 28.07 -8.76
CA LEU A 261 -6.44 27.37 -10.04
C LEU A 261 -6.68 28.29 -11.25
N GLY A 262 -7.45 29.40 -11.06
CA GLY A 262 -7.81 30.30 -12.13
C GLY A 262 -8.55 29.57 -13.25
N GLU A 263 -8.05 29.69 -14.46
CA GLU A 263 -8.64 29.01 -15.65
C GLU A 263 -8.63 27.48 -15.55
N ARG A 264 -7.74 26.91 -14.74
CA ARG A 264 -7.69 25.45 -14.50
C ARG A 264 -8.77 24.95 -13.53
N ALA A 265 -9.56 25.82 -12.93
CA ALA A 265 -10.67 25.40 -12.04
C ALA A 265 -11.75 24.58 -12.77
N ASP A 266 -11.85 24.70 -14.10
CA ASP A 266 -12.74 23.86 -14.92
C ASP A 266 -12.24 22.39 -15.04
N GLU A 267 -10.96 22.13 -14.74
CA GLU A 267 -10.37 20.78 -14.72
C GLU A 267 -10.65 20.02 -13.40
N LEU A 268 -11.30 20.67 -12.42
CA LEU A 268 -11.69 20.02 -11.15
C LEU A 268 -12.72 18.87 -11.39
N PRO A 269 -12.63 17.75 -10.66
CA PRO A 269 -11.70 17.48 -9.54
C PRO A 269 -10.32 16.98 -9.95
N GLY A 270 -10.08 16.67 -11.22
CA GLY A 270 -8.85 16.02 -11.70
C GLY A 270 -7.57 16.78 -11.36
N VAL A 271 -7.57 18.08 -11.57
CA VAL A 271 -6.41 18.96 -11.30
C VAL A 271 -6.06 19.08 -9.82
N ALA A 272 -7.01 18.80 -8.94
CA ALA A 272 -6.81 18.93 -7.49
C ALA A 272 -5.72 17.98 -6.94
N PHE A 273 -5.40 16.89 -7.62
CA PHE A 273 -4.29 16.00 -7.24
C PHE A 273 -2.92 16.68 -7.34
N GLU A 274 -2.78 17.71 -8.17
CA GLU A 274 -1.57 18.51 -8.26
C GLU A 274 -1.46 19.53 -7.12
N PHE A 275 -2.58 19.84 -6.45
CA PHE A 275 -2.71 20.88 -5.43
C PHE A 275 -3.36 20.38 -4.13
N PRO A 276 -2.80 19.35 -3.47
CA PRO A 276 -3.31 18.88 -2.19
C PRO A 276 -3.07 19.90 -1.07
N PHE A 277 -3.75 19.71 0.07
CA PHE A 277 -3.41 20.45 1.28
C PHE A 277 -2.23 19.82 2.00
N GLY A 278 -1.22 20.63 2.34
CA GLY A 278 -0.26 20.36 3.39
C GLY A 278 -0.88 20.75 4.72
N ILE A 279 -1.07 19.79 5.62
CA ILE A 279 -1.55 20.02 6.98
C ILE A 279 -0.35 20.05 7.90
N ILE A 280 -0.24 21.14 8.68
CA ILE A 280 0.83 21.30 9.67
C ILE A 280 0.27 20.86 11.02
N ASP A 281 0.83 19.78 11.56
CA ASP A 281 0.45 19.29 12.88
C ASP A 281 1.07 20.11 14.01
N LYS A 282 0.68 19.81 15.26
CA LYS A 282 1.22 20.45 16.47
C LYS A 282 2.74 20.27 16.67
N ASN A 283 3.34 19.28 16.01
CA ASN A 283 4.78 19.01 16.03
C ASN A 283 5.51 19.70 14.87
N LYS A 284 4.80 20.53 14.09
CA LYS A 284 5.29 21.18 12.85
C LYS A 284 5.67 20.22 11.75
N GLN A 285 5.14 18.99 11.78
CA GLN A 285 5.24 18.05 10.67
C GLN A 285 4.15 18.35 9.66
N GLU A 286 4.52 18.38 8.39
CA GLU A 286 3.61 18.56 7.28
C GLU A 286 3.27 17.20 6.67
N TYR A 287 1.98 16.92 6.52
CA TYR A 287 1.47 15.76 5.79
C TYR A 287 0.38 16.19 4.83
N LEU A 288 0.25 15.47 3.73
CA LEU A 288 -0.70 15.84 2.69
C LEU A 288 -2.08 15.26 2.92
N ARG A 289 -3.09 15.99 2.43
CA ARG A 289 -4.46 15.50 2.25
C ARG A 289 -4.88 15.72 0.80
N CYS A 290 -5.14 14.60 0.14
CA CYS A 290 -5.51 14.59 -1.27
C CYS A 290 -6.99 14.92 -1.44
N PRO A 291 -7.37 15.94 -2.23
CA PRO A 291 -8.77 16.17 -2.57
C PRO A 291 -9.26 15.05 -3.50
N VAL A 292 -10.41 14.45 -3.16
CA VAL A 292 -11.02 13.35 -3.93
C VAL A 292 -12.40 13.67 -4.47
N GLY A 293 -12.98 14.77 -4.02
CA GLY A 293 -14.30 15.24 -4.49
C GLY A 293 -14.51 16.71 -4.21
N ILE A 294 -15.30 17.35 -5.04
CA ILE A 294 -15.70 18.76 -4.89
C ILE A 294 -17.21 18.87 -5.11
N ASP A 295 -17.87 19.62 -4.24
CA ASP A 295 -19.24 20.04 -4.39
C ASP A 295 -19.26 21.57 -4.52
N LYS A 296 -19.47 22.07 -5.75
CA LYS A 296 -19.48 23.50 -6.05
C LYS A 296 -20.72 24.20 -5.52
N GLU A 297 -21.84 23.48 -5.37
CA GLU A 297 -23.09 24.06 -4.85
C GLU A 297 -23.01 24.28 -3.35
N LEU A 298 -22.50 23.27 -2.62
CA LEU A 298 -22.25 23.38 -1.17
C LEU A 298 -20.95 24.11 -0.84
N GLY A 299 -20.09 24.32 -1.80
CA GLY A 299 -18.80 24.97 -1.65
C GLY A 299 -17.78 24.14 -0.83
N THR A 300 -17.87 22.81 -0.91
CA THR A 300 -17.08 21.89 -0.09
C THR A 300 -16.10 21.06 -0.90
N ILE A 301 -15.06 20.57 -0.22
CA ILE A 301 -14.12 19.59 -0.78
C ILE A 301 -14.03 18.40 0.18
N THR A 302 -14.12 17.20 -0.39
CA THR A 302 -13.88 15.92 0.29
C THR A 302 -12.43 15.52 0.09
N PHE A 303 -11.74 15.18 1.16
CA PHE A 303 -10.36 14.72 1.15
C PHE A 303 -10.26 13.22 1.40
N ALA A 304 -9.15 12.60 1.01
CA ALA A 304 -8.88 11.17 1.23
C ALA A 304 -8.59 10.80 2.70
N GLY A 305 -8.59 11.78 3.61
CA GLY A 305 -8.44 11.58 5.04
C GLY A 305 -8.95 12.78 5.81
N GLU A 306 -9.10 12.62 7.10
CA GLU A 306 -9.62 13.65 7.98
C GLU A 306 -8.80 14.96 7.95
N VAL A 307 -9.51 16.10 7.99
CA VAL A 307 -8.95 17.45 8.09
C VAL A 307 -9.60 18.14 9.28
N PRO A 308 -8.93 18.18 10.44
CA PRO A 308 -9.52 18.69 11.67
C PRO A 308 -9.82 20.20 11.63
N VAL A 309 -10.92 20.62 12.27
CA VAL A 309 -11.18 22.05 12.54
C VAL A 309 -10.07 22.61 13.41
N GLY A 310 -9.59 23.80 13.07
CA GLY A 310 -8.46 24.47 13.72
C GLY A 310 -7.09 24.03 13.19
N ALA A 311 -7.03 23.05 12.29
CA ALA A 311 -5.77 22.71 11.63
C ALA A 311 -5.25 23.87 10.78
N ILE A 312 -3.93 24.04 10.74
CA ILE A 312 -3.26 24.96 9.84
C ILE A 312 -2.99 24.21 8.56
N VAL A 313 -3.43 24.78 7.43
CA VAL A 313 -3.24 24.19 6.10
C VAL A 313 -2.55 25.17 5.16
N ARG A 314 -1.81 24.64 4.21
CA ARG A 314 -1.30 25.36 3.05
C ARG A 314 -1.69 24.63 1.78
N MET A 315 -1.95 25.37 0.72
CA MET A 315 -1.95 24.78 -0.61
C MET A 315 -0.54 24.27 -0.91
N THR A 316 -0.45 23.13 -1.56
CA THR A 316 0.83 22.61 -2.05
C THR A 316 0.79 22.41 -3.56
N THR A 317 1.94 22.31 -4.19
CA THR A 317 2.07 21.95 -5.61
C THR A 317 3.26 21.03 -5.79
N GLY A 318 3.16 20.12 -6.74
CA GLY A 318 4.23 19.21 -7.08
C GLY A 318 4.21 18.86 -8.56
N THR A 319 5.38 18.62 -9.11
CA THR A 319 5.55 18.15 -10.49
C THR A 319 5.90 16.67 -10.51
N THR A 320 5.74 16.03 -11.68
CA THR A 320 6.24 14.66 -11.90
C THR A 320 7.73 14.52 -11.55
N ILE A 321 8.54 15.56 -11.78
CA ILE A 321 9.99 15.53 -11.48
C ILE A 321 10.21 15.52 -9.97
N ASP A 322 9.49 16.37 -9.23
CA ASP A 322 9.60 16.44 -7.77
C ASP A 322 9.16 15.14 -7.11
N ALA A 323 8.08 14.53 -7.62
CA ALA A 323 7.58 13.27 -7.12
C ALA A 323 8.56 12.10 -7.40
N ILE A 324 9.17 12.01 -8.59
CA ILE A 324 10.22 11.02 -8.90
C ILE A 324 11.45 11.23 -8.00
N LYS A 325 11.85 12.47 -7.76
CA LYS A 325 12.93 12.79 -6.83
C LYS A 325 12.60 12.34 -5.41
N ALA A 326 11.37 12.55 -4.95
CA ALA A 326 10.90 12.11 -3.65
C ALA A 326 10.92 10.59 -3.49
N ALA A 327 10.54 9.83 -4.51
CA ALA A 327 10.62 8.37 -4.53
C ALA A 327 12.08 7.88 -4.36
N ARG A 328 13.02 8.55 -5.05
CA ARG A 328 14.45 8.31 -4.87
C ARG A 328 14.91 8.61 -3.44
N GLU A 329 14.54 9.77 -2.88
CA GLU A 329 14.89 10.16 -1.51
C GLU A 329 14.28 9.21 -0.47
N ALA A 330 13.04 8.74 -0.67
CA ALA A 330 12.42 7.72 0.17
C ALA A 330 13.22 6.42 0.14
N SER A 331 13.67 5.99 -1.05
CA SER A 331 14.52 4.81 -1.22
C SER A 331 15.88 4.96 -0.51
N GLU A 332 16.52 6.13 -0.63
CA GLU A 332 17.77 6.43 0.05
C GLU A 332 17.62 6.40 1.58
N HIS A 333 16.51 6.92 2.11
CA HIS A 333 16.16 6.84 3.53
C HIS A 333 15.97 5.39 3.99
N ALA A 334 15.19 4.60 3.25
CA ALA A 334 14.99 3.19 3.55
C ALA A 334 16.31 2.41 3.52
N LEU A 335 17.15 2.64 2.50
CA LEU A 335 18.46 2.00 2.39
C LEU A 335 19.38 2.35 3.58
N SER A 336 19.44 3.63 3.95
CA SER A 336 20.26 4.08 5.07
C SER A 336 19.78 3.53 6.42
N GLY A 337 18.46 3.34 6.55
CA GLY A 337 17.82 2.80 7.75
C GLY A 337 18.12 1.32 8.00
N LEU A 338 18.55 0.56 7.00
CA LEU A 338 18.97 -0.84 7.20
C LEU A 338 20.25 -0.98 8.02
N GLY A 339 21.09 0.05 8.05
CA GLY A 339 22.36 0.02 8.76
C GLY A 339 23.55 -0.49 7.93
N GLN A 340 24.74 -0.39 8.51
CA GLN A 340 26.00 -0.75 7.82
C GLN A 340 26.09 -2.26 7.56
N GLY A 341 26.42 -2.63 6.32
CA GLY A 341 26.66 -4.00 5.93
C GLY A 341 25.39 -4.81 5.61
N VAL A 342 24.20 -4.25 5.84
CA VAL A 342 22.91 -4.88 5.50
C VAL A 342 22.51 -4.49 4.08
N THR A 343 22.11 -5.47 3.28
CA THR A 343 21.69 -5.26 1.89
C THR A 343 20.19 -5.54 1.73
N PRO A 344 19.50 -4.85 0.80
CA PRO A 344 18.10 -5.13 0.52
C PRO A 344 17.86 -6.58 0.09
N ALA A 345 16.87 -7.23 0.70
CA ALA A 345 16.43 -8.59 0.41
C ALA A 345 15.05 -8.66 -0.25
N ALA A 346 14.14 -7.79 0.17
CA ALA A 346 12.81 -7.61 -0.42
C ALA A 346 12.34 -6.16 -0.25
N ILE A 347 11.53 -5.69 -1.19
CA ILE A 347 10.99 -4.33 -1.21
C ILE A 347 9.47 -4.42 -1.31
N PHE A 348 8.77 -3.69 -0.43
CA PHE A 348 7.34 -3.48 -0.50
C PHE A 348 7.07 -2.00 -0.75
N ILE A 349 6.20 -1.70 -1.69
CA ILE A 349 5.88 -0.32 -2.09
C ILE A 349 4.37 -0.10 -1.96
N PHE A 350 4.01 0.92 -1.19
CA PHE A 350 2.64 1.41 -1.08
C PHE A 350 2.63 2.84 -1.58
N ASP A 351 2.21 3.02 -2.81
CA ASP A 351 2.28 4.30 -3.51
C ASP A 351 0.89 4.86 -3.75
N CYS A 352 0.72 6.15 -3.63
CA CYS A 352 -0.57 6.79 -3.82
C CYS A 352 -1.05 6.71 -5.27
N CYS A 353 -2.29 6.29 -5.47
CA CYS A 353 -2.90 6.27 -6.80
C CYS A 353 -2.98 7.67 -7.44
N ALA A 354 -3.09 8.73 -6.63
CA ALA A 354 -3.07 10.10 -7.12
C ALA A 354 -1.72 10.47 -7.75
N ARG A 355 -0.60 9.94 -7.23
CA ARG A 355 0.74 10.12 -7.86
C ARG A 355 0.75 9.49 -9.25
N LYS A 356 0.21 8.28 -9.40
CA LYS A 356 0.05 7.63 -10.70
C LYS A 356 -0.71 8.51 -11.70
N LYS A 357 -1.77 9.20 -11.26
CA LYS A 357 -2.51 10.15 -12.11
C LYS A 357 -1.65 11.35 -12.53
N VAL A 358 -0.87 11.90 -11.62
CA VAL A 358 0.06 13.00 -11.91
C VAL A 358 1.18 12.55 -12.87
N PHE A 359 1.67 11.33 -12.73
CA PHE A 359 2.71 10.77 -13.60
C PHE A 359 2.21 10.45 -15.01
N GLY A 360 0.98 9.93 -15.14
CA GLY A 360 0.45 9.46 -16.40
C GLY A 360 1.40 8.47 -17.09
N ARG A 361 1.87 8.79 -18.29
CA ARG A 361 2.80 7.93 -19.05
C ARG A 361 4.20 7.80 -18.42
N ARG A 362 4.51 8.55 -17.38
CA ARG A 362 5.82 8.54 -16.71
C ARG A 362 5.87 7.70 -15.45
N THR A 363 4.78 7.00 -15.11
CA THR A 363 4.68 6.14 -13.91
C THR A 363 5.88 5.19 -13.76
N GLN A 364 6.36 4.59 -14.86
CA GLN A 364 7.52 3.71 -14.81
C GLN A 364 8.80 4.41 -14.30
N LYS A 365 8.94 5.74 -14.51
CA LYS A 365 10.13 6.49 -14.08
C LYS A 365 10.30 6.56 -12.56
N GLU A 366 9.21 6.50 -11.83
CA GLU A 366 9.23 6.39 -10.38
C GLU A 366 9.84 5.05 -9.94
N ILE A 367 9.36 3.95 -10.51
CA ILE A 367 9.90 2.61 -10.24
C ILE A 367 11.37 2.50 -10.64
N ASP A 368 11.76 3.05 -11.80
CA ASP A 368 13.16 3.12 -12.23
C ASP A 368 14.04 3.87 -11.18
N ALA A 369 13.53 4.95 -10.59
CA ALA A 369 14.26 5.72 -9.57
C ALA A 369 14.45 4.94 -8.26
N ILE A 370 13.42 4.19 -7.81
CA ILE A 370 13.48 3.32 -6.64
C ILE A 370 14.51 2.20 -6.87
N GLN A 371 14.42 1.52 -8.01
CA GLN A 371 15.33 0.44 -8.38
C GLN A 371 16.77 0.89 -8.53
N GLY A 372 16.98 2.12 -9.02
CA GLY A 372 18.31 2.72 -9.14
C GLY A 372 19.03 2.91 -7.80
N VAL A 373 18.27 2.98 -6.68
CA VAL A 373 18.83 3.10 -5.32
C VAL A 373 18.91 1.72 -4.64
N LEU A 374 17.82 0.97 -4.67
CA LEU A 374 17.68 -0.28 -3.89
C LEU A 374 18.19 -1.53 -4.61
N GLY A 375 18.41 -1.43 -5.93
CA GLY A 375 18.91 -2.51 -6.77
C GLY A 375 17.83 -3.11 -7.68
N GLU A 376 18.13 -3.15 -8.99
CA GLU A 376 17.21 -3.61 -10.05
C GLU A 376 16.75 -5.07 -9.91
N LYS A 377 17.52 -5.90 -9.19
CA LYS A 377 17.26 -7.34 -9.03
C LYS A 377 16.68 -7.71 -7.67
N VAL A 378 16.54 -6.73 -6.78
CA VAL A 378 15.91 -6.97 -5.48
C VAL A 378 14.43 -7.23 -5.71
N PRO A 379 13.90 -8.35 -5.20
CA PRO A 379 12.49 -8.65 -5.32
C PRO A 379 11.62 -7.52 -4.78
N MET A 380 10.66 -7.06 -5.59
CA MET A 380 9.80 -5.94 -5.27
C MET A 380 8.35 -6.30 -5.52
N ILE A 381 7.47 -5.95 -4.58
CA ILE A 381 6.03 -5.99 -4.75
C ILE A 381 5.39 -4.74 -4.14
N GLY A 382 4.31 -4.32 -4.73
CA GLY A 382 3.54 -3.20 -4.21
C GLY A 382 2.30 -2.93 -5.04
N PHE A 383 1.62 -1.85 -4.70
CA PHE A 383 0.43 -1.43 -5.43
C PHE A 383 0.16 0.07 -5.24
N TYR A 384 -0.60 0.63 -6.17
CA TYR A 384 -1.16 1.97 -6.04
C TYR A 384 -2.40 1.92 -5.16
N THR A 385 -2.32 2.63 -4.02
CA THR A 385 -3.26 2.60 -2.89
C THR A 385 -4.12 3.87 -2.83
N TYR A 386 -5.25 3.79 -2.15
CA TYR A 386 -6.10 4.96 -1.81
C TYR A 386 -5.63 5.71 -0.57
N GLY A 387 -4.52 5.31 0.03
CA GLY A 387 -3.86 5.97 1.14
C GLY A 387 -2.85 5.06 1.80
N GLU A 388 -1.67 5.57 2.06
CA GLU A 388 -0.50 4.84 2.52
C GLU A 388 -0.47 4.77 4.05
N ILE A 389 0.01 3.65 4.57
CA ILE A 389 0.28 3.42 5.99
C ILE A 389 1.77 3.18 6.15
N ALA A 390 2.45 4.07 6.86
CA ALA A 390 3.87 3.93 7.13
C ALA A 390 4.31 4.79 8.33
N PRO A 391 5.44 4.47 8.98
CA PRO A 391 6.01 5.32 10.01
C PRO A 391 6.38 6.70 9.48
N VAL A 392 6.11 7.74 10.25
CA VAL A 392 6.62 9.08 9.99
C VAL A 392 8.13 9.08 10.24
N VAL A 393 8.91 9.60 9.29
CA VAL A 393 10.36 9.73 9.48
C VAL A 393 10.64 10.96 10.35
N GLU A 394 11.02 10.75 11.61
CA GLU A 394 11.40 11.82 12.52
C GLU A 394 12.88 12.21 12.30
N GLY A 395 13.09 13.43 11.77
CA GLY A 395 14.43 14.03 11.66
C GLY A 395 15.28 13.57 10.47
N THR A 396 16.48 14.15 10.36
CA THR A 396 17.46 13.86 9.31
C THR A 396 18.45 12.75 9.70
N GLY A 397 18.18 12.00 10.79
CA GLY A 397 19.10 11.05 11.40
C GLY A 397 18.64 9.59 11.30
N THR A 398 19.61 8.74 11.12
CA THR A 398 19.48 7.27 11.12
C THR A 398 18.94 6.76 12.46
N GLY A 399 17.84 6.01 12.46
CA GLY A 399 17.56 5.03 13.48
C GLY A 399 16.38 5.24 14.42
N THR A 400 15.57 6.29 14.31
CA THR A 400 14.33 6.39 15.11
C THR A 400 13.11 6.12 14.22
N ILE A 401 12.51 4.95 14.39
CA ILE A 401 11.21 4.65 13.76
C ILE A 401 10.17 5.55 14.43
N GLY A 402 9.60 6.46 13.66
CA GLY A 402 8.49 7.29 14.10
C GLY A 402 7.21 6.48 14.29
N THR A 403 6.18 7.14 14.79
CA THR A 403 4.84 6.55 14.89
C THR A 403 4.25 6.36 13.48
N SER A 404 3.68 5.21 13.19
CA SER A 404 2.98 4.99 11.91
C SER A 404 1.79 5.94 11.77
N ALA A 405 1.58 6.48 10.59
CA ALA A 405 0.54 7.42 10.26
C ALA A 405 -0.13 7.10 8.91
N PHE A 406 -1.28 7.70 8.68
CA PHE A 406 -1.98 7.65 7.41
C PHE A 406 -1.51 8.81 6.52
N HIS A 407 -1.00 8.46 5.35
CA HIS A 407 -0.46 9.38 4.38
C HIS A 407 -1.33 9.45 3.12
N ASN A 408 -1.17 10.53 2.36
CA ASN A 408 -1.65 10.67 1.00
C ASN A 408 -0.54 11.24 0.12
N LEU A 409 -0.54 10.87 -1.16
CA LEU A 409 0.41 11.36 -2.16
C LEU A 409 1.87 11.04 -1.82
N THR A 410 2.10 10.06 -0.98
CA THR A 410 3.44 9.59 -0.62
C THR A 410 3.81 8.33 -1.39
N ASP A 411 5.09 8.08 -1.47
CA ASP A 411 5.67 6.80 -1.76
C ASP A 411 6.22 6.23 -0.43
N ALA A 412 5.59 5.17 0.05
CA ALA A 412 5.96 4.46 1.27
C ALA A 412 6.70 3.17 0.90
N ILE A 413 8.01 3.18 1.09
CA ILE A 413 8.92 2.11 0.71
C ILE A 413 9.39 1.39 1.95
N VAL A 414 9.11 0.08 2.04
CA VAL A 414 9.53 -0.81 3.12
C VAL A 414 10.55 -1.79 2.58
N VAL A 415 11.71 -1.84 3.21
CA VAL A 415 12.82 -2.69 2.77
C VAL A 415 13.19 -3.68 3.87
N PHE A 416 13.17 -4.95 3.53
CA PHE A 416 13.72 -6.01 4.37
C PHE A 416 15.20 -6.20 4.03
N GLY A 417 16.03 -6.24 5.06
CA GLY A 417 17.47 -6.39 4.96
C GLY A 417 17.96 -7.81 5.27
N LYS A 418 19.14 -8.15 4.72
CA LYS A 418 19.87 -9.40 4.99
C LYS A 418 21.35 -9.14 5.15
#